data_4f6873353e281fc28ae85979d550c2a3
#
_entry.id   4f6873353e281fc28ae85979d550c2a3
#
_cell.length_a   1.000
_cell.length_b   1.000
_cell.length_c   1.000
_cell.angle_alpha   90.00
_cell.angle_beta   90.00
_cell.angle_gamma   90.00
#
_symmetry.space_group_name_H-M   'P 1'
#
loop_
_entity.id
_entity.type
_entity.pdbx_description
1 polymer ?
#
loop_
_entity_poly.entity_id
_entity_poly.type
_entity_poly.pdbx_seq_one_letter_code
_entity_poly.pdbx_strand_id
1 'polypeptide(L)'
;MQNFLFTGDIFKGSRYEKGHPLDMDRVWPSVELIQLMGWIDNEQIIKNDPAEINELIKFHDLDYVQALKKAEENQYLPENLKRKFNIGIGNNPIFSEVFSRPATAARASIRAVEMISNKKAKKILN
;
A
#
# COMPACT_ATOMS: atom_id res chain seq x y z
N MET A 1 20.47 -7.57 15.44
CA MET A 1 19.36 -7.43 14.48
C MET A 1 18.35 -6.43 15.02
N GLN A 2 17.99 -5.47 14.20
CA GLN A 2 17.07 -4.39 14.56
C GLN A 2 15.62 -4.72 14.18
N ASN A 3 14.69 -3.94 14.75
CA ASN A 3 13.31 -3.87 14.33
C ASN A 3 13.15 -2.69 13.37
N PHE A 4 12.20 -2.77 12.44
CA PHE A 4 11.94 -1.71 11.47
C PHE A 4 10.44 -1.42 11.37
N LEU A 5 10.12 -0.18 11.03
CA LEU A 5 8.80 0.27 10.60
C LEU A 5 8.86 0.59 9.11
N PHE A 6 8.07 -0.10 8.33
CA PHE A 6 7.91 0.19 6.90
C PHE A 6 6.71 1.09 6.67
N THR A 7 6.88 2.09 5.82
CA THR A 7 5.84 3.04 5.46
C THR A 7 6.06 3.57 4.04
N GLY A 8 5.37 4.61 3.64
CA GLY A 8 5.52 5.33 2.39
C GLY A 8 4.87 6.70 2.46
N ASP A 9 5.39 7.66 1.71
CA ASP A 9 4.84 9.02 1.69
C ASP A 9 3.41 9.08 1.16
N ILE A 10 3.02 8.10 0.36
CA ILE A 10 1.65 7.96 -0.16
C ILE A 10 0.60 7.87 0.95
N PHE A 11 0.96 7.33 2.10
CA PHE A 11 0.04 7.18 3.24
C PHE A 11 -0.28 8.49 3.96
N LYS A 12 0.42 9.59 3.65
CA LYS A 12 0.15 10.91 4.23
C LYS A 12 -1.12 11.56 3.70
N GLY A 13 -1.42 11.36 2.41
CA GLY A 13 -2.48 12.11 1.72
C GLY A 13 -3.50 11.26 0.98
N SER A 14 -3.25 9.97 0.82
CA SER A 14 -4.16 9.07 0.10
C SER A 14 -5.42 8.81 0.92
N ARG A 15 -6.60 9.05 0.34
CA ARG A 15 -7.90 8.97 1.01
C ARG A 15 -8.97 8.42 0.09
N TYR A 16 -9.95 7.74 0.70
CA TYR A 16 -11.25 7.52 0.10
C TYR A 16 -12.08 8.81 0.10
N GLU A 17 -13.09 8.86 -0.73
CA GLU A 17 -14.07 9.95 -0.69
C GLU A 17 -14.81 9.99 0.65
N LYS A 18 -15.32 11.18 0.98
CA LYS A 18 -16.10 11.40 2.20
C LYS A 18 -17.30 10.45 2.27
N GLY A 19 -17.47 9.80 3.41
CA GLY A 19 -18.55 8.85 3.65
C GLY A 19 -18.18 7.38 3.43
N HIS A 20 -16.95 7.09 3.00
CA HIS A 20 -16.46 5.72 2.97
C HIS A 20 -16.35 5.15 4.39
N PRO A 21 -16.75 3.89 4.65
CA PRO A 21 -16.73 3.31 6.01
C PRO A 21 -15.33 3.11 6.58
N LEU A 22 -14.31 3.01 5.72
CA LEU A 22 -12.91 2.89 6.13
C LEU A 22 -12.22 4.25 6.10
N ASP A 23 -11.72 4.70 7.24
CA ASP A 23 -10.89 5.90 7.34
C ASP A 23 -9.40 5.54 7.18
N MET A 24 -8.79 6.04 6.12
CA MET A 24 -7.36 5.86 5.86
C MET A 24 -6.48 6.86 6.63
N ASP A 25 -7.04 7.91 7.19
CA ASP A 25 -6.29 8.95 7.91
C ASP A 25 -5.60 8.46 9.19
N ARG A 26 -5.96 7.30 9.67
CA ARG A 26 -5.34 6.70 10.88
C ARG A 26 -3.91 6.21 10.69
N VAL A 27 -3.48 5.95 9.46
CA VAL A 27 -2.18 5.32 9.18
C VAL A 27 -1.03 6.26 9.49
N TRP A 28 -1.04 7.48 8.91
CA TRP A 28 0.06 8.41 9.09
C TRP A 28 0.17 8.95 10.52
N PRO A 29 -0.90 9.34 11.21
CA PRO A 29 -0.82 9.73 12.61
C PRO A 29 -0.25 8.63 13.52
N SER A 30 -0.47 7.35 13.19
CA SER A 30 0.14 6.24 13.94
C SER A 30 1.65 6.22 13.80
N VAL A 31 2.19 6.49 12.60
CA VAL A 31 3.64 6.60 12.36
C VAL A 31 4.22 7.79 13.15
N GLU A 32 3.55 8.94 13.08
CA GLU A 32 3.98 10.14 13.83
C GLU A 32 3.97 9.91 15.35
N LEU A 33 2.94 9.24 15.86
CA LEU A 33 2.87 8.90 17.28
C LEU A 33 4.03 7.99 17.72
N ILE A 34 4.32 6.95 16.94
CA ILE A 34 5.45 6.03 17.21
C ILE A 34 6.77 6.80 17.28
N GLN A 35 6.99 7.76 16.35
CA GLN A 35 8.18 8.61 16.34
C GLN A 35 8.21 9.55 17.55
N LEU A 36 7.08 10.22 17.85
CA LEU A 36 6.98 11.16 18.97
C LEU A 36 7.23 10.48 20.32
N MET A 37 6.76 9.25 20.48
CA MET A 37 6.97 8.44 21.68
C MET A 37 8.39 7.89 21.80
N GLY A 38 9.23 8.06 20.78
CA GLY A 38 10.60 7.54 20.78
C GLY A 38 10.68 6.00 20.81
N TRP A 39 9.65 5.32 20.30
CA TRP A 39 9.62 3.86 20.27
C TRP A 39 10.48 3.26 19.15
N ILE A 40 10.84 4.08 18.18
CA ILE A 40 11.67 3.71 17.05
C ILE A 40 12.52 4.91 16.60
N ASP A 41 13.76 4.66 16.22
CA ASP A 41 14.64 5.68 15.68
C ASP A 41 14.35 5.96 14.20
N ASN A 42 14.68 7.14 13.71
CA ASN A 42 14.41 7.54 12.33
C ASN A 42 15.08 6.60 11.31
N GLU A 43 16.25 6.08 11.61
CA GLU A 43 16.99 5.14 10.76
C GLU A 43 16.29 3.77 10.63
N GLN A 44 15.38 3.47 11.54
CA GLN A 44 14.60 2.23 11.52
C GLN A 44 13.29 2.39 10.73
N ILE A 45 12.95 3.60 10.29
CA ILE A 45 11.77 3.88 9.46
C ILE A 45 12.18 3.82 8.00
N ILE A 46 11.66 2.83 7.29
CA ILE A 46 11.97 2.62 5.87
C ILE A 46 10.75 2.96 5.01
N LYS A 47 10.94 3.95 4.14
CA LYS A 47 9.94 4.31 3.14
C LYS A 47 10.02 3.37 1.94
N ASN A 48 8.87 2.99 1.42
CA ASN A 48 8.74 2.14 0.26
C ASN A 48 8.00 2.88 -0.86
N ASP A 49 8.41 2.60 -2.09
CA ASP A 49 7.70 2.96 -3.30
C ASP A 49 6.73 1.83 -3.71
N PRO A 50 5.80 2.05 -4.63
CA PRO A 50 4.92 1.00 -5.13
C PRO A 50 5.69 -0.20 -5.71
N ALA A 51 5.16 -1.41 -5.50
CA ALA A 51 5.68 -2.61 -6.14
C ALA A 51 5.51 -2.53 -7.66
N GLU A 52 6.46 -3.07 -8.38
CA GLU A 52 6.39 -3.23 -9.83
C GLU A 52 5.40 -4.33 -10.22
N ILE A 53 4.87 -4.25 -11.44
CA ILE A 53 3.90 -5.24 -11.94
C ILE A 53 4.47 -6.65 -11.86
N ASN A 54 5.74 -6.85 -12.21
CA ASN A 54 6.40 -8.16 -12.17
C ASN A 54 6.50 -8.76 -10.75
N GLU A 55 6.51 -7.94 -9.72
CA GLU A 55 6.45 -8.40 -8.32
C GLU A 55 5.03 -8.82 -7.95
N LEU A 56 4.03 -8.05 -8.36
CA LEU A 56 2.63 -8.26 -8.02
C LEU A 56 2.04 -9.50 -8.71
N ILE A 57 2.43 -9.77 -9.96
CA ILE A 57 1.92 -10.90 -10.74
C ILE A 57 2.48 -12.27 -10.31
N LYS A 58 3.39 -12.31 -9.35
CA LYS A 58 3.76 -13.56 -8.69
C LYS A 58 2.58 -14.18 -7.90
N PHE A 59 1.60 -13.36 -7.52
CA PHE A 59 0.41 -13.77 -6.80
C PHE A 59 -0.89 -13.41 -7.52
N HIS A 60 -0.97 -12.20 -8.12
CA HIS A 60 -2.16 -11.67 -8.77
C HIS A 60 -2.14 -11.92 -10.28
N ASP A 61 -3.32 -12.05 -10.88
CA ASP A 61 -3.46 -12.07 -12.34
C ASP A 61 -3.02 -10.74 -12.95
N LEU A 62 -2.29 -10.82 -14.07
CA LEU A 62 -1.81 -9.66 -14.80
C LEU A 62 -2.95 -8.73 -15.22
N ASP A 63 -4.07 -9.27 -15.71
CA ASP A 63 -5.24 -8.51 -16.12
C ASP A 63 -5.82 -7.66 -14.98
N TYR A 64 -5.86 -8.22 -13.77
CA TYR A 64 -6.32 -7.51 -12.58
C TYR A 64 -5.38 -6.35 -12.21
N VAL A 65 -4.08 -6.61 -12.16
CA VAL A 65 -3.07 -5.59 -11.84
C VAL A 65 -3.09 -4.45 -12.87
N GLN A 66 -3.19 -4.80 -14.16
CA GLN A 66 -3.30 -3.80 -15.23
C GLN A 66 -4.60 -3.00 -15.17
N ALA A 67 -5.73 -3.63 -14.78
CA ALA A 67 -6.99 -2.93 -14.59
C ALA A 67 -6.90 -1.88 -13.47
N LEU A 68 -6.28 -2.22 -12.33
CA LEU A 68 -6.03 -1.26 -11.24
C LEU A 68 -5.15 -0.09 -11.70
N LYS A 69 -4.09 -0.37 -12.43
CA LYS A 69 -3.20 0.68 -12.96
C LYS A 69 -3.92 1.62 -13.91
N LYS A 70 -4.71 1.08 -14.83
CA LYS A 70 -5.57 1.88 -15.74
C LYS A 70 -6.62 2.68 -14.97
N ALA A 71 -7.21 2.11 -13.92
CA ALA A 71 -8.17 2.81 -13.07
C ALA A 71 -7.53 4.04 -12.40
N GLU A 72 -6.28 3.92 -11.95
CA GLU A 72 -5.53 5.05 -11.38
C GLU A 72 -5.22 6.12 -12.44
N GLU A 73 -4.67 5.72 -13.58
CA GLU A 73 -4.27 6.63 -14.66
C GLU A 73 -5.44 7.43 -15.23
N ASN A 74 -6.59 6.77 -15.42
CA ASN A 74 -7.77 7.37 -16.07
C ASN A 74 -8.84 7.83 -15.08
N GLN A 75 -8.75 7.46 -13.80
CA GLN A 75 -9.81 7.59 -12.78
C GLN A 75 -11.15 7.01 -13.26
N TYR A 76 -11.08 6.00 -14.10
CA TYR A 76 -12.22 5.34 -14.74
C TYR A 76 -11.85 3.93 -15.21
N LEU A 77 -12.83 3.03 -15.18
CA LEU A 77 -12.79 1.74 -15.85
C LEU A 77 -14.10 1.49 -16.63
N PRO A 78 -14.05 0.80 -17.78
CA PRO A 78 -15.23 0.29 -18.45
C PRO A 78 -16.05 -0.66 -17.53
N GLU A 79 -17.36 -0.65 -17.70
CA GLU A 79 -18.29 -1.39 -16.83
C GLU A 79 -18.00 -2.91 -16.77
N ASN A 80 -17.59 -3.50 -17.88
CA ASN A 80 -17.22 -4.91 -17.93
C ASN A 80 -15.99 -5.23 -17.05
N LEU A 81 -15.01 -4.34 -16.99
CA LEU A 81 -13.82 -4.51 -16.14
C LEU A 81 -14.15 -4.24 -14.67
N LYS A 82 -14.99 -3.25 -14.39
CA LYS A 82 -15.49 -2.99 -13.03
C LYS A 82 -16.14 -4.25 -12.45
N ARG A 83 -17.05 -4.87 -13.20
CA ARG A 83 -17.76 -6.08 -12.77
C ARG A 83 -16.82 -7.29 -12.65
N LYS A 84 -15.94 -7.47 -13.66
CA LYS A 84 -15.00 -8.59 -13.66
C LYS A 84 -14.12 -8.62 -12.42
N PHE A 85 -13.62 -7.46 -11.99
CA PHE A 85 -12.64 -7.34 -10.92
C PHE A 85 -13.18 -6.70 -9.64
N ASN A 86 -14.46 -6.34 -9.62
CA ASN A 86 -15.08 -5.63 -8.48
C ASN A 86 -14.36 -4.32 -8.11
N ILE A 87 -13.91 -3.56 -9.10
CA ILE A 87 -13.23 -2.27 -8.93
C ILE A 87 -14.21 -1.15 -9.26
N GLY A 88 -14.30 -0.13 -8.40
CA GLY A 88 -15.24 0.99 -8.58
C GLY A 88 -16.69 0.62 -8.29
N ILE A 89 -16.93 -0.40 -7.47
CA ILE A 89 -18.26 -0.90 -7.11
C ILE A 89 -18.37 -0.95 -5.56
N GLY A 90 -19.47 -0.43 -5.04
CA GLY A 90 -19.75 -0.44 -3.60
C GLY A 90 -18.65 0.23 -2.78
N ASN A 91 -18.15 -0.46 -1.77
CA ASN A 91 -17.08 0.04 -0.89
C ASN A 91 -15.67 -0.17 -1.45
N ASN A 92 -15.55 -0.46 -2.75
CA ASN A 92 -14.27 -0.59 -3.45
C ASN A 92 -14.15 0.48 -4.56
N PRO A 93 -14.09 1.77 -4.20
CA PRO A 93 -14.11 2.87 -5.17
C PRO A 93 -12.81 2.98 -5.96
N ILE A 94 -12.87 3.61 -7.12
CA ILE A 94 -11.70 4.16 -7.78
C ILE A 94 -11.38 5.49 -7.08
N PHE A 95 -10.18 5.61 -6.56
CA PHE A 95 -9.66 6.82 -5.94
C PHE A 95 -8.26 7.11 -6.47
N SER A 96 -7.71 8.28 -6.17
CA SER A 96 -6.48 8.79 -6.80
C SER A 96 -5.31 7.79 -6.82
N GLU A 97 -5.13 7.03 -5.74
CA GLU A 97 -4.01 6.08 -5.59
C GLU A 97 -4.50 4.63 -5.49
N VAL A 98 -5.52 4.26 -6.27
CA VAL A 98 -6.15 2.93 -6.21
C VAL A 98 -5.19 1.77 -6.54
N PHE A 99 -4.16 2.03 -7.33
CA PHE A 99 -3.06 1.10 -7.60
C PHE A 99 -1.85 1.36 -6.68
N SER A 100 -1.36 2.59 -6.66
CA SER A 100 -0.09 2.94 -6.01
C SER A 100 -0.10 2.71 -4.51
N ARG A 101 -1.20 2.99 -3.82
CA ARG A 101 -1.30 2.78 -2.37
C ARG A 101 -1.20 1.31 -1.97
N PRO A 102 -2.04 0.39 -2.46
CA PRO A 102 -1.90 -1.02 -2.14
C PRO A 102 -0.61 -1.64 -2.68
N ALA A 103 -0.10 -1.18 -3.81
CA ALA A 103 1.18 -1.62 -4.35
C ALA A 103 2.35 -1.24 -3.42
N THR A 104 2.32 -0.07 -2.77
CA THR A 104 3.32 0.32 -1.77
C THR A 104 3.27 -0.59 -0.55
N ALA A 105 2.09 -0.91 -0.04
CA ALA A 105 1.94 -1.86 1.07
C ALA A 105 2.42 -3.27 0.69
N ALA A 106 2.12 -3.73 -0.53
CA ALA A 106 2.59 -5.01 -1.04
C ALA A 106 4.13 -5.05 -1.13
N ARG A 107 4.76 -4.00 -1.65
CA ARG A 107 6.23 -3.88 -1.71
C ARG A 107 6.86 -3.96 -0.34
N ALA A 108 6.31 -3.26 0.62
CA ALA A 108 6.77 -3.30 1.99
C ALA A 108 6.69 -4.71 2.58
N SER A 109 5.61 -5.46 2.33
CA SER A 109 5.49 -6.86 2.76
C SER A 109 6.53 -7.77 2.09
N ILE A 110 6.75 -7.64 0.79
CA ILE A 110 7.78 -8.41 0.05
C ILE A 110 9.16 -8.15 0.66
N ARG A 111 9.54 -6.89 0.82
CA ARG A 111 10.83 -6.51 1.41
C ARG A 111 10.98 -6.96 2.87
N ALA A 112 9.90 -6.92 3.65
CA ALA A 112 9.91 -7.40 5.03
C ALA A 112 10.28 -8.89 5.09
N VAL A 113 9.67 -9.71 4.24
CA VAL A 113 9.99 -11.14 4.16
C VAL A 113 11.45 -11.36 3.74
N GLU A 114 11.93 -10.63 2.73
CA GLU A 114 13.32 -10.71 2.27
C GLU A 114 14.32 -10.34 3.37
N MET A 115 14.06 -9.26 4.11
CA MET A 115 14.96 -8.82 5.18
C MET A 115 14.98 -9.81 6.36
N ILE A 116 13.83 -10.37 6.74
CA ILE A 116 13.75 -11.35 7.82
C ILE A 116 14.41 -12.66 7.39
N SER A 117 14.13 -13.15 6.19
CA SER A 117 14.71 -14.38 5.64
C SER A 117 16.24 -14.31 5.53
N ASN A 118 16.76 -13.14 5.18
CA ASN A 118 18.20 -12.87 5.09
C ASN A 118 18.83 -12.48 6.44
N LYS A 119 18.11 -12.60 7.54
CA LYS A 119 18.56 -12.26 8.90
C LYS A 119 19.04 -10.80 9.06
N LYS A 120 18.49 -9.88 8.24
CA LYS A 120 18.80 -8.44 8.32
C LYS A 120 17.89 -7.69 9.30
N ALA A 121 16.77 -8.27 9.65
CA ALA A 121 15.81 -7.72 10.60
C ALA A 121 15.27 -8.80 11.53
N LYS A 122 14.90 -8.39 12.75
CA LYS A 122 14.26 -9.26 13.74
C LYS A 122 12.74 -9.21 13.63
N LYS A 123 12.20 -8.01 13.51
CA LYS A 123 10.76 -7.74 13.35
C LYS A 123 10.58 -6.55 12.41
N ILE A 124 9.53 -6.59 11.63
CA ILE A 124 9.12 -5.48 10.76
C ILE A 124 7.61 -5.28 10.94
N LEU A 125 7.23 -4.03 11.20
CA LEU A 125 5.86 -3.56 11.14
C LEU A 125 5.63 -2.89 9.78
N ASN A 126 4.56 -3.27 9.10
CA ASN A 126 4.13 -2.68 7.83
C ASN A 126 2.63 -2.41 7.89
#